data_c20a598632b6aede3aded220c765e8bb
#
_entry.id   c20a598632b6aede3aded220c765e8bb
#
_cell.length_a   1.000
_cell.length_b   1.000
_cell.length_c   1.000
_cell.angle_alpha   90.00
_cell.angle_beta   90.00
_cell.angle_gamma   90.00
#
_symmetry.space_group_name_H-M   'P 1'
#
loop_
_entity.id
_entity.type
_entity.pdbx_description
1 polymer ?
#
loop_
_entity_poly.entity_id
_entity_poly.type
_entity_poly.pdbx_seq_one_letter_code
_entity_poly.pdbx_strand_id
1 'polypeptide(L)'
;MALALEALFRYGRLPEDMQLLVVGAGEMGRWFARTSGADAVTFTDRDPAVARAAADAVDGARTAPLDGDGRFDVVCVAVPMDAVPDAIAEHAGRASEAVLDVSGEMRDSVAALEAHATGVERASLHPLFSATNAPGNVPVVVDRDGPALQAIREALSAAGNEVFETTPAEHDRAMETVQARAHTAVLAYALAAEDVDPRFHTTLSGPLSELAEQLTGNTPAVYADIQERFDGGESVAEAARLLAAADREAFLELYEDADR
;
A
#
# COMPACT_ATOMS: atom_id res chain seq x y z
N MET A 1 -21.98 -14.59 15.42
CA MET A 1 -22.09 -16.06 15.47
C MET A 1 -22.80 -16.63 14.24
N ALA A 2 -23.90 -16.07 13.71
CA ALA A 2 -24.58 -16.55 12.52
C ALA A 2 -23.76 -16.40 11.22
N LEU A 3 -23.09 -15.27 11.02
CA LEU A 3 -22.25 -15.01 9.84
C LEU A 3 -21.01 -15.93 9.77
N ALA A 4 -20.40 -16.26 10.90
CA ALA A 4 -19.28 -17.22 10.96
C ALA A 4 -19.72 -18.66 10.62
N LEU A 5 -20.97 -19.05 10.98
CA LEU A 5 -21.52 -20.34 10.60
C LEU A 5 -21.86 -20.42 9.11
N GLU A 6 -22.35 -19.35 8.51
CA GLU A 6 -22.62 -19.28 7.06
C GLU A 6 -21.35 -19.33 6.21
N ALA A 7 -20.26 -18.69 6.68
CA ALA A 7 -18.94 -18.77 6.04
C ALA A 7 -18.38 -20.20 6.09
N LEU A 8 -18.47 -20.90 7.24
CA LEU A 8 -18.09 -22.31 7.37
C LEU A 8 -18.83 -23.24 6.41
N PHE A 9 -20.11 -22.96 6.13
CA PHE A 9 -20.93 -23.75 5.18
C PHE A 9 -20.64 -23.45 3.70
N ARG A 10 -20.11 -22.27 3.39
CA ARG A 10 -19.89 -21.81 2.01
C ARG A 10 -18.47 -22.12 1.50
N TYR A 11 -17.45 -22.12 2.36
CA TYR A 11 -16.05 -22.15 1.97
C TYR A 11 -15.20 -23.26 2.62
N GLY A 12 -15.79 -24.11 3.47
CA GLY A 12 -14.99 -25.09 4.21
C GLY A 12 -14.33 -24.48 5.46
N ARG A 13 -13.52 -25.28 6.13
CA ARG A 13 -12.89 -24.95 7.41
C ARG A 13 -11.94 -23.75 7.24
N LEU A 14 -12.08 -22.73 8.08
CA LEU A 14 -11.05 -21.71 8.25
C LEU A 14 -9.72 -22.40 8.59
N PRO A 15 -8.59 -21.95 8.04
CA PRO A 15 -7.30 -22.51 8.43
C PRO A 15 -7.12 -22.37 9.94
N GLU A 16 -7.05 -23.49 10.66
CA GLU A 16 -6.57 -23.51 12.03
C GLU A 16 -5.05 -23.39 11.93
N ASP A 17 -4.47 -22.41 12.62
CA ASP A 17 -3.02 -22.13 12.65
C ASP A 17 -2.44 -21.60 11.30
N MET A 18 -3.00 -20.49 10.76
CA MET A 18 -2.53 -19.85 9.51
C MET A 18 -1.04 -19.48 9.56
N GLN A 19 -0.24 -20.09 8.70
CA GLN A 19 1.17 -19.81 8.55
C GLN A 19 1.42 -18.81 7.41
N LEU A 20 1.96 -17.66 7.74
CA LEU A 20 2.23 -16.56 6.81
C LEU A 20 3.72 -16.43 6.51
N LEU A 21 4.07 -16.41 5.23
CA LEU A 21 5.36 -15.90 4.76
C LEU A 21 5.20 -14.44 4.31
N VAL A 22 6.02 -13.56 4.84
CA VAL A 22 6.14 -12.17 4.37
C VAL A 22 7.46 -12.04 3.62
N VAL A 23 7.37 -11.76 2.32
CA VAL A 23 8.48 -11.47 1.43
C VAL A 23 8.68 -9.95 1.37
N GLY A 24 9.80 -9.47 1.91
CA GLY A 24 10.03 -8.05 2.18
C GLY A 24 9.68 -7.70 3.62
N ALA A 25 10.70 -7.55 4.45
CA ALA A 25 10.59 -7.33 5.90
C ALA A 25 10.67 -5.85 6.29
N GLY A 26 10.30 -4.96 5.35
CA GLY A 26 10.21 -3.53 5.54
C GLY A 26 9.07 -3.11 6.47
N GLU A 27 8.76 -1.82 6.46
CA GLU A 27 7.73 -1.23 7.31
C GLU A 27 6.35 -1.83 7.06
N MET A 28 5.94 -1.93 5.79
CA MET A 28 4.63 -2.46 5.41
C MET A 28 4.52 -3.97 5.59
N GLY A 29 5.61 -4.72 5.36
CA GLY A 29 5.63 -6.16 5.66
C GLY A 29 5.43 -6.44 7.16
N ARG A 30 6.07 -5.65 8.04
CA ARG A 30 5.87 -5.76 9.49
C ARG A 30 4.46 -5.32 9.93
N TRP A 31 3.91 -4.28 9.31
CA TRP A 31 2.52 -3.87 9.56
C TRP A 31 1.55 -4.99 9.20
N PHE A 32 1.69 -5.56 8.00
CA PHE A 32 0.82 -6.64 7.55
C PHE A 32 0.93 -7.87 8.46
N ALA A 33 2.14 -8.26 8.84
CA ALA A 33 2.37 -9.37 9.77
C ALA A 33 1.61 -9.23 11.10
N ARG A 34 1.52 -7.99 11.63
CA ARG A 34 0.82 -7.72 12.90
C ARG A 34 -0.69 -7.66 12.78
N THR A 35 -1.21 -7.38 11.57
CA THR A 35 -2.65 -7.10 11.35
C THR A 35 -3.37 -8.16 10.54
N SER A 36 -2.64 -9.08 9.90
CA SER A 36 -3.19 -10.14 9.05
C SER A 36 -3.99 -11.22 9.76
N GLY A 37 -3.85 -11.31 11.10
CA GLY A 37 -4.46 -12.39 11.89
C GLY A 37 -3.76 -13.75 11.76
N ALA A 38 -2.55 -13.81 11.20
CA ALA A 38 -1.78 -15.05 11.09
C ALA A 38 -1.30 -15.55 12.46
N ASP A 39 -1.39 -16.86 12.68
CA ASP A 39 -0.96 -17.51 13.93
C ASP A 39 0.56 -17.67 14.01
N ALA A 40 1.21 -17.84 12.86
CA ALA A 40 2.65 -17.92 12.75
C ALA A 40 3.17 -17.09 11.56
N VAL A 41 4.15 -16.24 11.82
CA VAL A 41 4.76 -15.35 10.82
C VAL A 41 6.20 -15.75 10.56
N THR A 42 6.56 -15.81 9.29
CA THR A 42 7.95 -15.97 8.84
C THR A 42 8.31 -14.83 7.90
N PHE A 43 9.41 -14.14 8.16
CA PHE A 43 9.94 -13.11 7.29
C PHE A 43 11.07 -13.64 6.41
N THR A 44 11.08 -13.19 5.17
CA THR A 44 12.24 -13.31 4.28
C THR A 44 12.52 -11.96 3.62
N ASP A 45 13.79 -11.65 3.37
CA ASP A 45 14.21 -10.41 2.74
C ASP A 45 15.54 -10.65 2.03
N ARG A 46 15.83 -9.88 0.96
CA ARG A 46 17.13 -9.91 0.28
C ARG A 46 18.29 -9.55 1.22
N ASP A 47 18.01 -8.73 2.25
CA ASP A 47 18.93 -8.48 3.35
C ASP A 47 18.51 -9.29 4.59
N PRO A 48 19.23 -10.37 4.94
CA PRO A 48 18.91 -11.18 6.12
C PRO A 48 18.92 -10.42 7.44
N ALA A 49 19.59 -9.26 7.52
CA ALA A 49 19.59 -8.44 8.72
C ALA A 49 18.23 -7.73 8.89
N VAL A 50 17.62 -7.28 7.79
CA VAL A 50 16.27 -6.69 7.79
C VAL A 50 15.23 -7.73 8.20
N ALA A 51 15.30 -8.96 7.65
CA ALA A 51 14.42 -10.06 8.05
C ALA A 51 14.53 -10.40 9.55
N ARG A 52 15.75 -10.46 10.09
CA ARG A 52 15.96 -10.70 11.53
C ARG A 52 15.38 -9.57 12.39
N ALA A 53 15.64 -8.31 12.03
CA ALA A 53 15.11 -7.17 12.76
C ALA A 53 13.57 -7.14 12.75
N ALA A 54 12.94 -7.57 11.65
CA ALA A 54 11.49 -7.70 11.56
C ALA A 54 10.96 -8.83 12.46
N ALA A 55 11.62 -9.98 12.46
CA ALA A 55 11.25 -11.11 13.32
C ALA A 55 11.39 -10.76 14.82
N ASP A 56 12.45 -10.03 15.19
CA ASP A 56 12.63 -9.56 16.58
C ASP A 56 11.55 -8.53 17.01
N ALA A 57 10.95 -7.83 16.04
CA ALA A 57 9.93 -6.80 16.28
C ALA A 57 8.49 -7.33 16.25
N VAL A 58 8.27 -8.61 15.90
CA VAL A 58 6.94 -9.26 15.83
C VAL A 58 6.98 -10.52 16.68
N ASP A 59 6.14 -10.56 17.71
CA ASP A 59 6.14 -11.66 18.68
C ASP A 59 5.95 -13.03 18.02
N GLY A 60 6.83 -13.98 18.32
CA GLY A 60 6.78 -15.33 17.79
C GLY A 60 7.19 -15.49 16.31
N ALA A 61 7.54 -14.41 15.64
CA ALA A 61 7.96 -14.47 14.24
C ALA A 61 9.33 -15.14 14.07
N ARG A 62 9.57 -15.66 12.87
CA ARG A 62 10.81 -16.35 12.47
C ARG A 62 11.34 -15.77 11.18
N THR A 63 12.53 -16.21 10.78
CA THR A 63 13.12 -15.90 9.48
C THR A 63 13.30 -17.15 8.64
N ALA A 64 13.22 -17.00 7.32
CA ALA A 64 13.61 -18.04 6.37
C ALA A 64 14.62 -17.46 5.35
N PRO A 65 15.47 -18.30 4.73
CA PRO A 65 16.26 -17.89 3.58
C PRO A 65 15.37 -17.43 2.42
N LEU A 66 15.84 -16.46 1.63
CA LEU A 66 15.08 -15.94 0.49
C LEU A 66 14.80 -17.06 -0.54
N ASP A 67 15.80 -17.87 -0.84
CA ASP A 67 15.79 -19.02 -1.75
C ASP A 67 15.25 -20.32 -1.11
N GLY A 68 14.64 -20.22 0.09
CA GLY A 68 14.11 -21.38 0.81
C GLY A 68 12.89 -21.99 0.11
N ASP A 69 12.69 -23.30 0.27
CA ASP A 69 11.61 -24.11 -0.31
C ASP A 69 10.43 -24.39 0.66
N GLY A 70 10.45 -23.74 1.83
CA GLY A 70 9.38 -23.87 2.84
C GLY A 70 8.00 -23.49 2.30
N ARG A 71 6.97 -24.26 2.69
CA ARG A 71 5.57 -24.04 2.29
C ARG A 71 4.83 -23.33 3.42
N PHE A 72 3.89 -22.46 3.03
CA PHE A 72 3.08 -21.63 3.92
C PHE A 72 1.63 -21.64 3.43
N ASP A 73 0.69 -21.33 4.29
CA ASP A 73 -0.70 -21.20 3.87
C ASP A 73 -0.86 -19.93 3.02
N VAL A 74 -0.27 -18.85 3.48
CA VAL A 74 -0.32 -17.56 2.79
C VAL A 74 1.08 -17.01 2.51
N VAL A 75 1.27 -16.44 1.33
CA VAL A 75 2.45 -15.66 0.96
C VAL A 75 2.02 -14.21 0.71
N CYS A 76 2.59 -13.27 1.47
CA CYS A 76 2.41 -11.83 1.28
C CYS A 76 3.69 -11.23 0.72
N VAL A 77 3.61 -10.56 -0.43
CA VAL A 77 4.70 -9.82 -1.04
C VAL A 77 4.61 -8.35 -0.62
N ALA A 78 5.63 -7.85 0.06
CA ALA A 78 5.73 -6.49 0.62
C ALA A 78 7.08 -5.84 0.26
N VAL A 79 7.41 -5.88 -1.02
CA VAL A 79 8.65 -5.33 -1.60
C VAL A 79 8.36 -4.02 -2.35
N PRO A 80 9.37 -3.22 -2.77
CA PRO A 80 9.17 -2.06 -3.65
C PRO A 80 8.39 -2.41 -4.91
N MET A 81 7.59 -1.47 -5.43
CA MET A 81 6.61 -1.70 -6.51
C MET A 81 7.21 -2.35 -7.75
N ASP A 82 8.38 -1.92 -8.16
CA ASP A 82 9.11 -2.45 -9.34
C ASP A 82 9.58 -3.91 -9.17
N ALA A 83 9.73 -4.37 -7.93
CA ALA A 83 10.15 -5.73 -7.61
C ALA A 83 8.98 -6.71 -7.36
N VAL A 84 7.73 -6.23 -7.29
CA VAL A 84 6.56 -7.05 -6.94
C VAL A 84 6.31 -8.18 -7.95
N PRO A 85 6.31 -7.95 -9.28
CA PRO A 85 6.06 -9.02 -10.23
C PRO A 85 7.08 -10.17 -10.14
N ASP A 86 8.37 -9.82 -10.02
CA ASP A 86 9.44 -10.81 -9.90
C ASP A 86 9.34 -11.57 -8.56
N ALA A 87 9.06 -10.89 -7.46
CA ALA A 87 8.88 -11.51 -6.16
C ALA A 87 7.66 -12.45 -6.13
N ILE A 88 6.56 -12.08 -6.78
CA ILE A 88 5.41 -12.98 -6.94
C ILE A 88 5.82 -14.21 -7.75
N ALA A 89 6.51 -14.05 -8.88
CA ALA A 89 6.97 -15.15 -9.72
C ALA A 89 7.87 -16.14 -8.95
N GLU A 90 8.75 -15.63 -8.09
CA GLU A 90 9.69 -16.43 -7.32
C GLU A 90 9.01 -17.16 -6.15
N HIS A 91 8.09 -16.48 -5.44
CA HIS A 91 7.60 -16.98 -4.16
C HIS A 91 6.16 -17.51 -4.17
N ALA A 92 5.35 -17.26 -5.21
CA ALA A 92 3.95 -17.72 -5.27
C ALA A 92 3.82 -19.24 -5.11
N GLY A 93 4.77 -20.02 -5.66
CA GLY A 93 4.79 -21.47 -5.51
C GLY A 93 4.94 -21.98 -4.08
N ARG A 94 5.25 -21.13 -3.11
CA ARG A 94 5.37 -21.48 -1.68
C ARG A 94 4.04 -21.42 -0.93
N ALA A 95 2.99 -20.84 -1.53
CA ALA A 95 1.65 -20.77 -0.94
C ALA A 95 0.86 -22.06 -1.18
N SER A 96 0.05 -22.48 -0.21
CA SER A 96 -0.93 -23.55 -0.36
C SER A 96 -2.37 -23.04 -0.49
N GLU A 97 -2.70 -21.87 0.06
CA GLU A 97 -4.05 -21.32 0.12
C GLU A 97 -4.14 -19.97 -0.63
N ALA A 98 -3.29 -18.99 -0.30
CA ALA A 98 -3.38 -17.65 -0.87
C ALA A 98 -2.03 -16.99 -1.16
N VAL A 99 -1.97 -16.18 -2.22
CA VAL A 99 -0.89 -15.22 -2.48
C VAL A 99 -1.50 -13.82 -2.59
N LEU A 100 -0.88 -12.87 -1.93
CA LEU A 100 -1.26 -11.46 -2.01
C LEU A 100 -0.02 -10.56 -1.99
N ASP A 101 -0.22 -9.31 -2.40
CA ASP A 101 0.76 -8.25 -2.21
C ASP A 101 0.17 -7.05 -1.46
N VAL A 102 1.04 -6.20 -0.94
CA VAL A 102 0.68 -4.93 -0.29
C VAL A 102 1.47 -3.80 -0.95
N SER A 103 1.29 -3.66 -2.27
CA SER A 103 2.01 -2.69 -3.09
C SER A 103 1.17 -1.46 -3.43
N GLY A 104 1.83 -0.44 -4.00
CA GLY A 104 1.17 0.82 -4.39
C GLY A 104 0.56 0.80 -5.79
N GLU A 105 0.72 -0.27 -6.57
CA GLU A 105 0.23 -0.41 -7.94
C GLU A 105 -0.44 -1.77 -8.09
N MET A 106 -1.62 -1.81 -8.72
CA MET A 106 -2.42 -3.05 -8.74
C MET A 106 -2.45 -3.75 -10.10
N ARG A 107 -2.22 -3.07 -11.22
CA ARG A 107 -2.34 -3.69 -12.54
C ARG A 107 -1.28 -4.74 -12.79
N ASP A 108 -0.01 -4.40 -12.59
CA ASP A 108 1.11 -5.32 -12.80
C ASP A 108 1.14 -6.41 -11.72
N SER A 109 0.77 -6.05 -10.48
CA SER A 109 0.63 -7.00 -9.38
C SER A 109 -0.42 -8.07 -9.66
N VAL A 110 -1.63 -7.69 -10.08
CA VAL A 110 -2.71 -8.63 -10.41
C VAL A 110 -2.31 -9.50 -11.59
N ALA A 111 -1.70 -8.93 -12.64
CA ALA A 111 -1.22 -9.71 -13.79
C ALA A 111 -0.16 -10.76 -13.39
N ALA A 112 0.76 -10.40 -12.49
CA ALA A 112 1.75 -11.34 -11.96
C ALA A 112 1.10 -12.45 -11.09
N LEU A 113 0.12 -12.09 -10.25
CA LEU A 113 -0.65 -13.04 -9.45
C LEU A 113 -1.42 -14.04 -10.35
N GLU A 114 -2.08 -13.56 -11.41
CA GLU A 114 -2.76 -14.42 -12.38
C GLU A 114 -1.80 -15.40 -13.04
N ALA A 115 -0.60 -14.94 -13.42
CA ALA A 115 0.38 -15.74 -14.12
C ALA A 115 1.05 -16.80 -13.22
N HIS A 116 1.34 -16.49 -11.97
CA HIS A 116 2.23 -17.27 -11.12
C HIS A 116 1.57 -17.93 -9.90
N ALA A 117 0.46 -17.37 -9.39
CA ALA A 117 -0.27 -17.93 -8.24
C ALA A 117 -1.45 -18.81 -8.68
N THR A 118 -1.20 -19.76 -9.58
CA THR A 118 -2.24 -20.62 -10.13
C THR A 118 -2.77 -21.62 -9.12
N GLY A 119 -4.10 -21.75 -9.04
CA GLY A 119 -4.75 -22.74 -8.18
C GLY A 119 -5.01 -22.30 -6.73
N VAL A 120 -4.47 -21.16 -6.30
CA VAL A 120 -4.67 -20.57 -4.97
C VAL A 120 -5.47 -19.27 -5.04
N GLU A 121 -5.93 -18.77 -3.89
CA GLU A 121 -6.58 -17.46 -3.76
C GLU A 121 -5.60 -16.33 -4.08
N ARG A 122 -6.09 -15.21 -4.64
CA ARG A 122 -5.22 -14.11 -5.09
C ARG A 122 -5.89 -12.76 -4.88
N ALA A 123 -5.13 -11.83 -4.30
CA ALA A 123 -5.55 -10.44 -4.15
C ALA A 123 -4.35 -9.49 -4.15
N SER A 124 -4.57 -8.27 -4.61
CA SER A 124 -3.64 -7.16 -4.43
C SER A 124 -4.27 -6.12 -3.50
N LEU A 125 -3.51 -5.67 -2.51
CA LEU A 125 -3.94 -4.69 -1.50
C LEU A 125 -3.04 -3.46 -1.58
N HIS A 126 -3.60 -2.26 -1.39
CA HIS A 126 -2.81 -1.05 -1.25
C HIS A 126 -3.18 -0.29 0.02
N PRO A 127 -2.47 -0.47 1.13
CA PRO A 127 -2.64 0.39 2.30
C PRO A 127 -2.29 1.85 1.96
N LEU A 128 -3.27 2.75 1.99
CA LEU A 128 -3.10 4.18 1.62
C LEU A 128 -2.51 5.00 2.77
N PHE A 129 -1.53 4.43 3.47
CA PHE A 129 -0.86 5.04 4.62
C PHE A 129 0.54 4.42 4.83
N SER A 130 1.41 5.13 5.54
CA SER A 130 2.60 4.52 6.14
C SER A 130 2.22 3.75 7.42
N ALA A 131 2.99 2.74 7.81
CA ALA A 131 2.66 1.92 8.99
C ALA A 131 2.52 2.73 10.29
N THR A 132 3.19 3.89 10.39
CA THR A 132 3.08 4.81 11.52
C THR A 132 1.76 5.58 11.56
N ASN A 133 1.06 5.66 10.42
CA ASN A 133 -0.22 6.37 10.27
C ASN A 133 -1.42 5.40 10.20
N ALA A 134 -1.19 4.09 10.37
CA ALA A 134 -2.26 3.11 10.46
C ALA A 134 -3.15 3.35 11.72
N PRO A 135 -4.45 2.99 11.68
CA PRO A 135 -5.19 2.40 10.57
C PRO A 135 -5.66 3.42 9.53
N GLY A 136 -6.06 2.95 8.34
CA GLY A 136 -6.58 3.78 7.27
C GLY A 136 -7.25 2.96 6.17
N ASN A 137 -7.39 3.56 4.99
CA ASN A 137 -8.04 2.95 3.84
C ASN A 137 -7.16 1.88 3.19
N VAL A 138 -7.75 0.73 2.84
CA VAL A 138 -7.09 -0.37 2.16
C VAL A 138 -7.97 -0.84 0.99
N PRO A 139 -7.82 -0.25 -0.22
CA PRO A 139 -8.42 -0.81 -1.42
C PRO A 139 -7.84 -2.21 -1.71
N VAL A 140 -8.69 -3.10 -2.18
CA VAL A 140 -8.36 -4.50 -2.48
C VAL A 140 -8.89 -4.86 -3.85
N VAL A 141 -8.06 -5.44 -4.69
CA VAL A 141 -8.48 -6.14 -5.91
C VAL A 141 -8.43 -7.64 -5.63
N VAL A 142 -9.59 -8.28 -5.60
CA VAL A 142 -9.73 -9.72 -5.41
C VAL A 142 -9.85 -10.36 -6.79
N ASP A 143 -8.79 -11.06 -7.23
CA ASP A 143 -8.82 -11.81 -8.49
C ASP A 143 -9.44 -13.21 -8.30
N ARG A 144 -9.07 -13.89 -7.21
CA ARG A 144 -9.65 -15.17 -6.84
C ARG A 144 -9.90 -15.25 -5.34
N ASP A 145 -11.17 -15.15 -4.95
CA ASP A 145 -11.60 -15.13 -3.55
C ASP A 145 -11.55 -16.53 -2.90
N GLY A 146 -11.46 -16.53 -1.56
CA GLY A 146 -11.56 -17.72 -0.74
C GLY A 146 -11.41 -17.45 0.75
N PRO A 147 -11.42 -18.53 1.59
CA PRO A 147 -11.44 -18.42 3.04
C PRO A 147 -10.23 -17.70 3.65
N ALA A 148 -9.02 -17.90 3.08
CA ALA A 148 -7.81 -17.29 3.62
C ALA A 148 -7.80 -15.78 3.40
N LEU A 149 -8.14 -15.31 2.19
CA LEU A 149 -8.28 -13.87 1.89
C LEU A 149 -9.42 -13.22 2.67
N GLN A 150 -10.52 -13.93 2.86
CA GLN A 150 -11.63 -13.41 3.66
C GLN A 150 -11.21 -13.23 5.12
N ALA A 151 -10.51 -14.20 5.72
CA ALA A 151 -10.01 -14.09 7.09
C ALA A 151 -9.03 -12.92 7.25
N ILE A 152 -8.13 -12.71 6.27
CA ILE A 152 -7.19 -11.59 6.26
C ILE A 152 -7.95 -10.26 6.17
N ARG A 153 -8.93 -10.12 5.28
CA ARG A 153 -9.73 -8.90 5.13
C ARG A 153 -10.52 -8.58 6.41
N GLU A 154 -11.06 -9.61 7.06
CA GLU A 154 -11.74 -9.47 8.37
C GLU A 154 -10.76 -9.03 9.47
N ALA A 155 -9.55 -9.60 9.52
CA ALA A 155 -8.52 -9.21 10.48
C ALA A 155 -8.05 -7.77 10.27
N LEU A 156 -7.81 -7.36 9.02
CA LEU A 156 -7.47 -5.96 8.69
C LEU A 156 -8.58 -4.99 9.10
N SER A 157 -9.84 -5.34 8.85
CA SER A 157 -10.99 -4.54 9.28
C SER A 157 -11.13 -4.49 10.81
N ALA A 158 -10.90 -5.61 11.51
CA ALA A 158 -10.88 -5.67 12.96
C ALA A 158 -9.75 -4.83 13.60
N ALA A 159 -8.63 -4.66 12.87
CA ALA A 159 -7.56 -3.75 13.24
C ALA A 159 -7.88 -2.26 12.99
N GLY A 160 -9.08 -1.95 12.53
CA GLY A 160 -9.59 -0.58 12.35
C GLY A 160 -9.41 -0.02 10.94
N ASN A 161 -8.92 -0.81 9.98
CA ASN A 161 -8.79 -0.35 8.60
C ASN A 161 -10.14 -0.39 7.86
N GLU A 162 -10.35 0.56 6.95
CA GLU A 162 -11.46 0.52 6.00
C GLU A 162 -11.04 -0.26 4.75
N VAL A 163 -11.42 -1.54 4.71
CA VAL A 163 -11.11 -2.45 3.59
C VAL A 163 -12.26 -2.44 2.60
N PHE A 164 -12.00 -2.09 1.33
CA PHE A 164 -13.01 -2.03 0.28
C PHE A 164 -12.50 -2.58 -1.05
N GLU A 165 -13.40 -3.18 -1.82
CA GLU A 165 -13.08 -3.74 -3.13
C GLU A 165 -13.06 -2.65 -4.20
N THR A 166 -12.15 -2.80 -5.17
CA THR A 166 -12.00 -1.94 -6.33
C THR A 166 -11.51 -2.77 -7.53
N THR A 167 -11.33 -2.11 -8.67
CA THR A 167 -10.68 -2.71 -9.85
C THR A 167 -9.29 -2.09 -10.06
N PRO A 168 -8.34 -2.79 -10.72
CA PRO A 168 -7.03 -2.21 -11.01
C PRO A 168 -7.11 -0.87 -11.75
N ALA A 169 -8.02 -0.76 -12.72
CA ALA A 169 -8.19 0.46 -13.51
C ALA A 169 -8.77 1.64 -12.70
N GLU A 170 -9.69 1.36 -11.78
CA GLU A 170 -10.27 2.37 -10.88
C GLU A 170 -9.24 2.83 -9.86
N HIS A 171 -8.54 1.88 -9.24
CA HIS A 171 -7.48 2.16 -8.29
C HIS A 171 -6.38 3.03 -8.91
N ASP A 172 -5.77 2.59 -10.02
CA ASP A 172 -4.62 3.29 -10.62
C ASP A 172 -5.00 4.72 -11.06
N ARG A 173 -6.22 4.89 -11.61
CA ARG A 173 -6.77 6.22 -11.93
C ARG A 173 -6.93 7.10 -10.68
N ALA A 174 -7.38 6.53 -9.56
CA ALA A 174 -7.49 7.28 -8.31
C ALA A 174 -6.11 7.71 -7.80
N MET A 175 -5.09 6.83 -7.91
CA MET A 175 -3.72 7.13 -7.48
C MET A 175 -3.06 8.27 -8.25
N GLU A 176 -3.43 8.48 -9.52
CA GLU A 176 -3.00 9.68 -10.25
C GLU A 176 -3.36 10.98 -9.51
N THR A 177 -4.52 11.02 -8.87
CA THR A 177 -4.97 12.22 -8.13
C THR A 177 -4.52 12.21 -6.69
N VAL A 178 -4.80 11.13 -5.94
CA VAL A 178 -4.63 11.12 -4.48
C VAL A 178 -3.18 10.93 -4.06
N GLN A 179 -2.34 10.41 -4.96
CA GLN A 179 -0.90 10.27 -4.72
C GLN A 179 -0.08 11.17 -5.66
N ALA A 180 -0.03 10.90 -6.98
CA ALA A 180 0.89 11.60 -7.86
C ALA A 180 0.68 13.12 -7.86
N ARG A 181 -0.55 13.61 -8.08
CA ARG A 181 -0.83 15.06 -8.07
C ARG A 181 -0.68 15.67 -6.68
N ALA A 182 -1.23 15.01 -5.63
CA ALA A 182 -1.16 15.53 -4.28
C ALA A 182 0.28 15.64 -3.78
N HIS A 183 1.08 14.58 -3.96
CA HIS A 183 2.50 14.60 -3.57
C HIS A 183 3.30 15.64 -4.35
N THR A 184 3.07 15.75 -5.66
CA THR A 184 3.73 16.80 -6.49
C THR A 184 3.38 18.20 -5.99
N ALA A 185 2.12 18.47 -5.67
CA ALA A 185 1.70 19.78 -5.18
C ALA A 185 2.37 20.13 -3.84
N VAL A 186 2.41 19.19 -2.91
CA VAL A 186 3.03 19.37 -1.59
C VAL A 186 4.56 19.52 -1.71
N LEU A 187 5.22 18.68 -2.54
CA LEU A 187 6.66 18.80 -2.79
C LEU A 187 7.02 20.08 -3.51
N ALA A 188 6.21 20.54 -4.48
CA ALA A 188 6.43 21.81 -5.16
C ALA A 188 6.34 23.00 -4.18
N TYR A 189 5.39 22.94 -3.25
CA TYR A 189 5.32 23.94 -2.16
C TYR A 189 6.58 23.88 -1.29
N ALA A 190 6.98 22.70 -0.82
CA ALA A 190 8.16 22.52 0.03
C ALA A 190 9.45 23.05 -0.63
N LEU A 191 9.60 22.83 -1.95
CA LEU A 191 10.76 23.32 -2.72
C LEU A 191 10.74 24.84 -2.94
N ALA A 192 9.55 25.45 -3.00
CA ALA A 192 9.39 26.89 -3.24
C ALA A 192 9.31 27.72 -1.94
N ALA A 193 8.97 27.08 -0.82
CA ALA A 193 8.81 27.76 0.46
C ALA A 193 10.16 28.21 1.02
N GLU A 194 10.17 29.41 1.61
CA GLU A 194 11.29 29.95 2.40
C GLU A 194 11.03 29.68 3.90
N ASP A 195 12.10 29.63 4.69
CA ASP A 195 12.00 29.53 6.14
C ASP A 195 11.40 30.82 6.71
N VAL A 196 10.27 30.71 7.39
CA VAL A 196 9.51 31.84 7.93
C VAL A 196 9.19 31.57 9.41
N ASP A 197 9.31 32.61 10.24
CA ASP A 197 8.92 32.53 11.65
C ASP A 197 7.47 32.02 11.77
N PRO A 198 7.22 30.96 12.56
CA PRO A 198 5.88 30.35 12.72
C PRO A 198 4.75 31.31 13.07
N ARG A 199 5.07 32.47 13.67
CA ARG A 199 4.09 33.51 13.98
C ARG A 199 3.44 34.16 12.77
N PHE A 200 4.03 34.01 11.58
CA PHE A 200 3.48 34.51 10.31
C PHE A 200 2.64 33.48 9.56
N HIS A 201 2.59 32.23 10.03
CA HIS A 201 1.74 31.24 9.38
C HIS A 201 0.26 31.61 9.49
N THR A 202 -0.43 31.43 8.40
CA THR A 202 -1.90 31.54 8.33
C THR A 202 -2.53 30.19 8.68
N THR A 203 -3.87 30.16 8.82
CA THR A 203 -4.64 28.94 8.99
C THR A 203 -4.54 27.98 7.79
N LEU A 204 -4.01 28.43 6.67
CA LEU A 204 -3.76 27.62 5.47
C LEU A 204 -2.28 27.19 5.38
N SER A 205 -1.34 28.14 5.51
CA SER A 205 0.09 27.85 5.30
C SER A 205 0.70 26.97 6.42
N GLY A 206 0.20 27.07 7.66
CA GLY A 206 0.66 26.22 8.75
C GLY A 206 0.42 24.72 8.48
N PRO A 207 -0.83 24.27 8.29
CA PRO A 207 -1.12 22.89 7.91
C PRO A 207 -0.42 22.43 6.63
N LEU A 208 -0.24 23.28 5.63
CA LEU A 208 0.47 22.93 4.41
C LEU A 208 1.96 22.67 4.67
N SER A 209 2.59 23.46 5.55
CA SER A 209 3.99 23.21 5.97
C SER A 209 4.11 21.91 6.75
N GLU A 210 3.17 21.62 7.66
CA GLU A 210 3.13 20.35 8.40
C GLU A 210 2.99 19.14 7.46
N LEU A 211 2.14 19.23 6.42
CA LEU A 211 2.01 18.19 5.38
C LEU A 211 3.32 18.01 4.60
N ALA A 212 4.01 19.12 4.27
CA ALA A 212 5.30 19.07 3.59
C ALA A 212 6.37 18.38 4.45
N GLU A 213 6.44 18.69 5.74
CA GLU A 213 7.34 18.03 6.70
C GLU A 213 7.01 16.53 6.85
N GLN A 214 5.73 16.19 6.98
CA GLN A 214 5.29 14.80 7.05
C GLN A 214 5.69 14.01 5.80
N LEU A 215 5.50 14.58 4.62
CA LEU A 215 5.82 13.92 3.35
C LEU A 215 7.33 13.74 3.19
N THR A 216 8.13 14.79 3.44
CA THR A 216 9.59 14.75 3.30
C THR A 216 10.29 13.95 4.41
N GLY A 217 9.63 13.68 5.51
CA GLY A 217 10.08 12.80 6.59
C GLY A 217 9.97 11.29 6.29
N ASN A 218 9.27 10.91 5.22
CA ASN A 218 9.10 9.52 4.80
C ASN A 218 10.25 9.05 3.86
N THR A 219 10.15 7.79 3.39
CA THR A 219 11.15 7.18 2.50
C THR A 219 11.07 7.75 1.08
N PRO A 220 12.07 8.50 0.58
CA PRO A 220 11.97 9.19 -0.72
C PRO A 220 11.73 8.25 -1.92
N ALA A 221 12.25 7.02 -1.88
CA ALA A 221 12.10 6.05 -2.96
C ALA A 221 10.62 5.75 -3.26
N VAL A 222 9.77 5.64 -2.23
CA VAL A 222 8.31 5.40 -2.42
C VAL A 222 7.67 6.51 -3.25
N TYR A 223 8.05 7.76 -3.02
CA TYR A 223 7.50 8.89 -3.78
C TYR A 223 8.05 8.97 -5.19
N ALA A 224 9.31 8.55 -5.41
CA ALA A 224 9.87 8.43 -6.75
C ALA A 224 9.12 7.35 -7.56
N ASP A 225 8.92 6.18 -6.98
CA ASP A 225 8.17 5.08 -7.61
C ASP A 225 6.74 5.52 -7.98
N ILE A 226 6.05 6.25 -7.09
CA ILE A 226 4.71 6.80 -7.35
C ILE A 226 4.73 7.75 -8.56
N GLN A 227 5.72 8.65 -8.64
CA GLN A 227 5.83 9.61 -9.74
C GLN A 227 6.19 8.95 -11.08
N GLU A 228 6.89 7.81 -11.06
CA GLU A 228 7.21 7.02 -12.26
C GLU A 228 6.02 6.18 -12.74
N ARG A 229 5.18 5.72 -11.81
CA ARG A 229 4.05 4.81 -12.09
C ARG A 229 2.76 5.53 -12.46
N PHE A 230 2.49 6.68 -11.86
CA PHE A 230 1.21 7.38 -12.02
C PHE A 230 1.41 8.74 -12.65
N ASP A 231 0.67 9.02 -13.71
CA ASP A 231 0.61 10.33 -14.32
C ASP A 231 -0.04 11.35 -13.38
N GLY A 232 0.48 12.56 -13.32
CA GLY A 232 -0.15 13.59 -12.49
C GLY A 232 0.74 14.79 -12.19
N GLY A 233 2.05 14.61 -12.09
CA GLY A 233 2.98 15.70 -11.79
C GLY A 233 2.95 16.83 -12.82
N GLU A 234 2.86 16.49 -14.11
CA GLU A 234 2.80 17.49 -15.20
C GLU A 234 1.53 18.35 -15.13
N SER A 235 0.38 17.75 -14.76
CA SER A 235 -0.87 18.48 -14.58
C SER A 235 -0.77 19.55 -13.49
N VAL A 236 -0.09 19.24 -12.38
CA VAL A 236 0.16 20.20 -11.28
C VAL A 236 1.10 21.31 -11.73
N ALA A 237 2.17 20.99 -12.44
CA ALA A 237 3.10 21.97 -12.98
C ALA A 237 2.44 22.91 -13.98
N GLU A 238 1.54 22.40 -14.82
CA GLU A 238 0.76 23.21 -15.76
C GLU A 238 -0.21 24.14 -15.03
N ALA A 239 -0.98 23.62 -14.06
CA ALA A 239 -1.88 24.43 -13.24
C ALA A 239 -1.13 25.55 -12.51
N ALA A 240 0.04 25.27 -11.94
CA ALA A 240 0.87 26.28 -11.28
C ALA A 240 1.36 27.37 -12.27
N ARG A 241 1.74 26.99 -13.51
CA ARG A 241 2.13 27.94 -14.56
C ARG A 241 0.96 28.83 -14.99
N LEU A 242 -0.24 28.25 -15.15
CA LEU A 242 -1.43 29.04 -15.51
C LEU A 242 -1.76 30.07 -14.42
N LEU A 243 -1.75 29.66 -13.15
CA LEU A 243 -1.99 30.56 -12.01
C LEU A 243 -0.94 31.67 -11.93
N ALA A 244 0.34 31.37 -12.16
CA ALA A 244 1.43 32.35 -12.09
C ALA A 244 1.42 33.36 -13.25
N ALA A 245 0.89 32.97 -14.42
CA ALA A 245 0.82 33.83 -15.61
C ALA A 245 -0.51 34.61 -15.71
N ALA A 246 -1.52 34.28 -14.92
CA ALA A 246 -2.85 34.88 -15.03
C ALA A 246 -2.87 36.33 -14.57
N ASP A 247 -3.56 37.17 -15.34
CA ASP A 247 -4.01 38.46 -14.85
C ASP A 247 -5.19 38.30 -13.87
N ARG A 248 -5.72 39.41 -13.36
CA ARG A 248 -6.78 39.38 -12.36
C ARG A 248 -8.05 38.66 -12.86
N GLU A 249 -8.43 38.88 -14.11
CA GLU A 249 -9.67 38.32 -14.68
C GLU A 249 -9.51 36.80 -14.89
N ALA A 250 -8.44 36.41 -15.54
CA ALA A 250 -8.09 34.98 -15.73
C ALA A 250 -7.89 34.23 -14.41
N PHE A 251 -7.30 34.89 -13.39
CA PHE A 251 -7.16 34.27 -12.06
C PHE A 251 -8.51 33.96 -11.40
N LEU A 252 -9.48 34.87 -11.50
CA LEU A 252 -10.81 34.66 -10.97
C LEU A 252 -11.53 33.48 -11.66
N GLU A 253 -11.40 33.35 -12.97
CA GLU A 253 -11.93 32.21 -13.73
C GLU A 253 -11.29 30.89 -13.30
N LEU A 254 -9.95 30.84 -13.19
CA LEU A 254 -9.22 29.66 -12.70
C LEU A 254 -9.61 29.28 -11.27
N TYR A 255 -9.84 30.27 -10.40
CA TYR A 255 -10.26 30.05 -9.02
C TYR A 255 -11.66 29.44 -8.94
N GLU A 256 -12.62 29.92 -9.76
CA GLU A 256 -13.97 29.35 -9.86
C GLU A 256 -13.94 27.94 -10.44
N ASP A 257 -13.05 27.67 -11.41
CA ASP A 257 -12.87 26.33 -11.98
C ASP A 257 -12.31 25.31 -10.99
N ALA A 258 -11.53 25.76 -10.00
CA ALA A 258 -10.98 24.89 -8.95
C ALA A 258 -12.01 24.47 -7.89
N ASP A 259 -13.18 25.09 -7.82
CA ASP A 259 -14.26 24.78 -6.84
C ASP A 259 -15.20 23.65 -7.33
N ARG A 260 -14.81 22.87 -8.34
CA ARG A 260 -15.66 21.81 -8.95
C ARG A 260 -15.47 20.45 -8.32
#